data_3851331ca7a69f876511c618f214c2f7
#
_entry.id   3851331ca7a69f876511c618f214c2f7
#
_cell.length_a   1.000
_cell.length_b   1.000
_cell.length_c   1.000
_cell.angle_alpha   90.00
_cell.angle_beta   90.00
_cell.angle_gamma   90.00
#
_symmetry.space_group_name_H-M   'P 1'
#
loop_
_entity.id
_entity.type
_entity.pdbx_description
1 polymer ?
#
loop_
_entity_poly.entity_id
_entity_poly.type
_entity_poly.pdbx_seq_one_letter_code
_entity_poly.pdbx_strand_id
1 'polypeptide(L)'
;MSLIDFSLQCGRLWKNAGKSADQIQTESIAAFRRMLEHAWKNTRFYPAFWGRSGICYEDLRVIEPGDIPCITKEDVRKNYADFSTVSLRKDRTGEWIPKKKAAVIHSSGSTGIPLQFLYSRRAMTMVEANFVRLSNLGGKKRVGWRDLPIRNIHAASVGEGYASALLLTDGLSRYHAKCIVLNASEPLAEWVEKTGDFCPNFLSGYPSCLAMLLDLQKEGKIDLHPLKVITGGEPLKEDLKMEFEKCFDADVIDYYGCCESLMVGAGSSWYQGMYLFDDMNYAEVDDKGHLILTPLYNPLFPLIRYRLDDLVEGFSRTGRGELPFTHIDRILGRDEDILWFRNEDGNPDFLHPLVLDDLNVKGLTSYQFIQKNDELFYVDCIMESSDPAIEGEIRRQLDEMLRRKKMQNIHYEIIHRSRLQRNPKSGKIPLTIRQKESGR
;
A
#
# COMPACT_ATOMS: atom_id res chain seq x y z
N MET A 1 -6.77 2.40 -26.09
CA MET A 1 -7.37 3.68 -25.66
C MET A 1 -6.52 4.78 -26.23
N SER A 2 -7.10 5.91 -26.60
CA SER A 2 -6.40 7.00 -27.26
C SER A 2 -5.78 7.96 -26.21
N LEU A 3 -4.83 8.79 -26.65
CA LEU A 3 -4.34 9.91 -25.85
C LEU A 3 -5.47 10.83 -25.40
N ILE A 4 -6.55 10.91 -26.19
CA ILE A 4 -7.76 11.67 -25.88
C ILE A 4 -8.42 11.13 -24.60
N ASP A 5 -8.60 9.81 -24.48
CA ASP A 5 -9.22 9.21 -23.29
C ASP A 5 -8.39 9.48 -22.04
N PHE A 6 -7.06 9.37 -22.14
CA PHE A 6 -6.16 9.67 -21.04
C PHE A 6 -6.27 11.15 -20.62
N SER A 7 -6.21 12.07 -21.58
CA SER A 7 -6.34 13.51 -21.31
C SER A 7 -7.67 13.86 -20.66
N LEU A 8 -8.76 13.23 -21.12
CA LEU A 8 -10.09 13.41 -20.50
C LEU A 8 -10.11 12.91 -19.04
N GLN A 9 -9.49 11.77 -18.74
CA GLN A 9 -9.40 11.29 -17.36
C GLN A 9 -8.54 12.22 -16.49
N CYS A 10 -7.40 12.69 -17.00
CA CYS A 10 -6.57 13.68 -16.28
C CYS A 10 -7.39 14.94 -15.96
N GLY A 11 -8.10 15.50 -16.95
CA GLY A 11 -8.95 16.68 -16.76
C GLY A 11 -10.06 16.45 -15.73
N ARG A 12 -10.71 15.27 -15.77
CA ARG A 12 -11.74 14.90 -14.79
C ARG A 12 -11.19 14.82 -13.37
N LEU A 13 -10.08 14.08 -13.17
CA LEU A 13 -9.48 13.91 -11.85
C LEU A 13 -8.96 15.24 -11.29
N TRP A 14 -8.42 16.09 -12.15
CA TRP A 14 -7.99 17.44 -11.78
C TRP A 14 -9.17 18.32 -11.32
N LYS A 15 -10.26 18.29 -12.10
CA LYS A 15 -11.48 19.02 -11.73
C LYS A 15 -12.05 18.55 -10.40
N ASN A 16 -11.98 17.24 -10.11
CA ASN A 16 -12.46 16.67 -8.86
C ASN A 16 -11.69 17.20 -7.64
N ALA A 17 -10.39 17.39 -7.75
CA ALA A 17 -9.58 17.94 -6.67
C ALA A 17 -9.95 19.40 -6.30
N GLY A 18 -10.66 20.12 -7.16
CA GLY A 18 -11.16 21.48 -6.90
C GLY A 18 -12.62 21.57 -6.45
N LYS A 19 -13.29 20.44 -6.22
CA LYS A 19 -14.67 20.39 -5.72
C LYS A 19 -14.74 20.58 -4.20
N SER A 20 -15.95 20.76 -3.66
CA SER A 20 -16.16 20.66 -2.22
C SER A 20 -16.19 19.19 -1.76
N ALA A 21 -15.92 18.94 -0.48
CA ALA A 21 -16.01 17.61 0.12
C ALA A 21 -17.41 17.01 -0.06
N ASP A 22 -18.47 17.80 0.16
CA ASP A 22 -19.86 17.34 -0.01
C ASP A 22 -20.17 16.91 -1.44
N GLN A 23 -19.63 17.65 -2.44
CA GLN A 23 -19.79 17.27 -3.84
C GLN A 23 -19.09 15.94 -4.14
N ILE A 24 -17.87 15.76 -3.64
CA ILE A 24 -17.12 14.53 -3.82
C ILE A 24 -17.83 13.36 -3.15
N GLN A 25 -18.30 13.53 -1.90
CA GLN A 25 -19.02 12.46 -1.18
C GLN A 25 -20.33 12.09 -1.88
N THR A 26 -21.10 13.09 -2.37
CA THR A 26 -22.32 12.85 -3.13
C THR A 26 -22.06 12.07 -4.41
N GLU A 27 -21.00 12.43 -5.16
CA GLU A 27 -20.64 11.72 -6.38
C GLU A 27 -20.09 10.31 -6.11
N SER A 28 -19.35 10.14 -5.01
CA SER A 28 -18.79 8.87 -4.57
C SER A 28 -19.91 7.87 -4.22
N ILE A 29 -20.88 8.29 -3.40
CA ILE A 29 -22.02 7.41 -3.06
C ILE A 29 -22.87 7.06 -4.29
N ALA A 30 -23.06 8.01 -5.20
CA ALA A 30 -23.75 7.75 -6.46
C ALA A 30 -22.97 6.75 -7.35
N ALA A 31 -21.65 6.83 -7.38
CA ALA A 31 -20.80 5.88 -8.09
C ALA A 31 -20.80 4.49 -7.41
N PHE A 32 -20.80 4.45 -6.08
CA PHE A 32 -20.94 3.23 -5.30
C PHE A 32 -22.25 2.50 -5.66
N ARG A 33 -23.39 3.20 -5.66
CA ARG A 33 -24.69 2.61 -6.03
C ARG A 33 -24.68 2.06 -7.47
N ARG A 34 -24.10 2.78 -8.41
CA ARG A 34 -23.90 2.27 -9.79
C ARG A 34 -23.07 0.99 -9.82
N MET A 35 -22.04 0.93 -8.97
CA MET A 35 -21.20 -0.28 -8.88
C MET A 35 -21.93 -1.46 -8.26
N LEU A 36 -22.81 -1.24 -7.28
CA LEU A 36 -23.70 -2.28 -6.74
C LEU A 36 -24.60 -2.88 -7.82
N GLU A 37 -25.32 -2.02 -8.59
CA GLU A 37 -26.18 -2.48 -9.68
C GLU A 37 -25.37 -3.21 -10.76
N HIS A 38 -24.16 -2.70 -11.08
CA HIS A 38 -23.29 -3.35 -12.04
C HIS A 38 -22.85 -4.75 -11.57
N ALA A 39 -22.41 -4.86 -10.31
CA ALA A 39 -21.98 -6.12 -9.71
C ALA A 39 -23.13 -7.15 -9.68
N TRP A 40 -24.35 -6.73 -9.30
CA TRP A 40 -25.52 -7.58 -9.32
C TRP A 40 -25.82 -8.13 -10.71
N LYS A 41 -25.82 -7.27 -11.74
CA LYS A 41 -26.21 -7.64 -13.12
C LYS A 41 -25.16 -8.47 -13.85
N ASN A 42 -23.88 -8.32 -13.51
CA ASN A 42 -22.78 -8.81 -14.35
C ASN A 42 -21.89 -9.84 -13.68
N THR A 43 -22.13 -10.19 -12.41
CA THR A 43 -21.40 -11.25 -11.69
C THR A 43 -22.34 -12.33 -11.21
N ARG A 44 -21.82 -13.51 -10.90
CA ARG A 44 -22.58 -14.58 -10.28
C ARG A 44 -22.52 -14.52 -8.76
N PHE A 45 -21.45 -13.95 -8.24
CA PHE A 45 -21.18 -13.92 -6.81
C PHE A 45 -22.19 -13.05 -6.05
N TYR A 46 -22.37 -11.78 -6.46
CA TYR A 46 -23.11 -10.81 -5.66
C TYR A 46 -24.61 -11.12 -5.51
N PRO A 47 -25.35 -11.52 -6.54
CA PRO A 47 -26.76 -11.91 -6.34
C PRO A 47 -26.92 -13.07 -5.36
N ALA A 48 -26.02 -14.07 -5.42
CA ALA A 48 -26.05 -15.20 -4.51
C ALA A 48 -25.60 -14.84 -3.09
N PHE A 49 -24.60 -13.98 -2.95
CA PHE A 49 -24.03 -13.57 -1.68
C PHE A 49 -25.01 -12.66 -0.90
N TRP A 50 -25.51 -11.62 -1.54
CA TRP A 50 -26.44 -10.68 -0.93
C TRP A 50 -27.83 -11.29 -0.69
N GLY A 51 -28.30 -12.18 -1.58
CA GLY A 51 -29.55 -12.90 -1.40
C GLY A 51 -29.59 -13.75 -0.12
N ARG A 52 -28.42 -14.28 0.33
CA ARG A 52 -28.35 -14.99 1.64
C ARG A 52 -28.60 -14.06 2.83
N SER A 53 -28.34 -12.78 2.68
CA SER A 53 -28.60 -11.74 3.68
C SER A 53 -29.93 -11.04 3.49
N GLY A 54 -30.80 -11.57 2.59
CA GLY A 54 -32.12 -11.02 2.31
C GLY A 54 -32.13 -9.76 1.44
N ILE A 55 -31.00 -9.37 0.86
CA ILE A 55 -30.88 -8.17 0.01
C ILE A 55 -31.32 -8.56 -1.41
N CYS A 56 -32.28 -7.83 -1.97
CA CYS A 56 -32.74 -7.98 -3.36
C CYS A 56 -32.24 -6.80 -4.24
N TYR A 57 -32.52 -6.90 -5.54
CA TYR A 57 -32.07 -5.88 -6.49
C TYR A 57 -32.64 -4.49 -6.22
N GLU A 58 -33.90 -4.43 -5.80
CA GLU A 58 -34.64 -3.21 -5.50
C GLU A 58 -34.00 -2.44 -4.32
N ASP A 59 -33.48 -3.16 -3.34
CA ASP A 59 -32.83 -2.59 -2.16
C ASP A 59 -31.56 -1.80 -2.51
N LEU A 60 -30.84 -2.18 -3.58
CA LEU A 60 -29.55 -1.58 -3.94
C LEU A 60 -29.60 -0.07 -4.19
N ARG A 61 -30.79 0.48 -4.41
CA ARG A 61 -30.98 1.91 -4.62
C ARG A 61 -31.03 2.72 -3.34
N VAL A 62 -31.44 2.09 -2.24
CA VAL A 62 -31.77 2.76 -0.98
C VAL A 62 -30.97 2.25 0.21
N ILE A 63 -30.42 1.03 0.13
CA ILE A 63 -29.67 0.39 1.20
C ILE A 63 -28.48 1.26 1.63
N GLU A 64 -28.28 1.41 2.92
CA GLU A 64 -27.07 2.09 3.42
C GLU A 64 -25.84 1.22 3.19
N PRO A 65 -24.68 1.83 2.81
CA PRO A 65 -23.46 1.05 2.55
C PRO A 65 -23.09 0.13 3.70
N GLY A 66 -23.26 0.59 4.95
CA GLY A 66 -22.95 -0.17 6.16
C GLY A 66 -23.75 -1.48 6.31
N ASP A 67 -24.96 -1.55 5.73
CA ASP A 67 -25.85 -2.71 5.83
C ASP A 67 -25.50 -3.80 4.80
N ILE A 68 -24.64 -3.52 3.84
CA ILE A 68 -24.18 -4.49 2.85
C ILE A 68 -23.05 -5.32 3.46
N PRO A 69 -23.12 -6.68 3.44
CA PRO A 69 -22.06 -7.52 3.97
C PRO A 69 -20.70 -7.25 3.32
N CYS A 70 -19.65 -7.18 4.13
CA CYS A 70 -18.28 -7.11 3.64
C CYS A 70 -17.84 -8.42 3.01
N ILE A 71 -16.98 -8.34 2.01
CA ILE A 71 -16.25 -9.47 1.44
C ILE A 71 -14.82 -9.47 1.92
N THR A 72 -14.21 -10.64 1.96
CA THR A 72 -12.86 -10.88 2.40
C THR A 72 -12.00 -11.49 1.30
N LYS A 73 -10.70 -11.53 1.52
CA LYS A 73 -9.74 -12.23 0.64
C LYS A 73 -10.13 -13.70 0.40
N GLU A 74 -10.67 -14.33 1.44
CA GLU A 74 -11.10 -15.72 1.37
C GLU A 74 -12.34 -15.91 0.50
N ASP A 75 -13.30 -14.97 0.55
CA ASP A 75 -14.48 -14.99 -0.32
C ASP A 75 -14.07 -14.90 -1.79
N VAL A 76 -13.14 -14.00 -2.11
CA VAL A 76 -12.60 -13.86 -3.46
C VAL A 76 -11.85 -15.12 -3.89
N ARG A 77 -11.02 -15.71 -3.02
CA ARG A 77 -10.28 -16.93 -3.31
C ARG A 77 -11.21 -18.10 -3.63
N LYS A 78 -12.25 -18.30 -2.83
CA LYS A 78 -13.21 -19.41 -3.00
C LYS A 78 -14.07 -19.26 -4.25
N ASN A 79 -14.41 -18.02 -4.63
CA ASN A 79 -15.40 -17.74 -5.67
C ASN A 79 -14.82 -16.93 -6.84
N TYR A 80 -13.51 -17.02 -7.09
CA TYR A 80 -12.76 -16.12 -7.98
C TYR A 80 -13.43 -15.90 -9.34
N ALA A 81 -13.85 -16.97 -10.01
CA ALA A 81 -14.46 -16.87 -11.33
C ALA A 81 -15.82 -16.17 -11.33
N ASP A 82 -16.52 -16.22 -10.20
CA ASP A 82 -17.87 -15.64 -10.06
C ASP A 82 -17.84 -14.13 -9.77
N PHE A 83 -16.69 -13.59 -9.36
CA PHE A 83 -16.45 -12.15 -9.24
C PHE A 83 -16.24 -11.47 -10.60
N SER A 84 -15.77 -12.20 -11.59
CA SER A 84 -15.41 -11.61 -12.88
C SER A 84 -16.65 -11.37 -13.76
N THR A 85 -16.70 -10.17 -14.36
CA THR A 85 -17.73 -9.83 -15.36
C THR A 85 -17.40 -10.34 -16.76
N VAL A 86 -16.23 -10.96 -16.94
CA VAL A 86 -15.80 -11.60 -18.19
C VAL A 86 -15.51 -13.06 -17.98
N SER A 87 -15.71 -13.85 -19.03
CA SER A 87 -15.39 -15.27 -18.98
C SER A 87 -13.92 -15.53 -18.74
N LEU A 88 -13.62 -16.43 -17.83
CA LEU A 88 -12.28 -16.89 -17.49
C LEU A 88 -12.04 -18.31 -18.00
N ARG A 89 -10.79 -18.68 -18.15
CA ARG A 89 -10.33 -20.06 -18.32
C ARG A 89 -9.12 -20.29 -17.44
N LYS A 90 -8.85 -21.51 -17.06
CA LYS A 90 -7.59 -21.88 -16.42
C LYS A 90 -6.56 -22.22 -17.49
N ASP A 91 -5.30 -21.83 -17.25
CA ASP A 91 -4.18 -22.30 -18.05
C ASP A 91 -3.68 -23.66 -17.56
N ARG A 92 -2.51 -24.09 -18.07
CA ARG A 92 -1.88 -25.38 -17.72
C ARG A 92 -1.34 -25.41 -16.28
N THR A 93 -1.08 -24.23 -15.69
CA THR A 93 -0.59 -24.09 -14.31
C THR A 93 -1.75 -23.96 -13.31
N GLY A 94 -3.00 -23.85 -13.79
CA GLY A 94 -4.19 -23.65 -12.97
C GLY A 94 -4.52 -22.18 -12.70
N GLU A 95 -3.77 -21.25 -13.27
CA GLU A 95 -4.03 -19.81 -13.17
C GLU A 95 -5.22 -19.37 -14.03
N TRP A 96 -5.93 -18.36 -13.54
CA TRP A 96 -7.08 -17.81 -14.25
C TRP A 96 -6.65 -16.81 -15.32
N ILE A 97 -7.04 -17.05 -16.56
CA ILE A 97 -6.79 -16.16 -17.70
C ILE A 97 -8.11 -15.62 -18.23
N PRO A 98 -8.24 -14.27 -18.34
CA PRO A 98 -9.42 -13.66 -18.95
C PRO A 98 -9.44 -13.91 -20.46
N LYS A 99 -10.62 -14.24 -21.01
CA LYS A 99 -10.82 -14.38 -22.47
C LYS A 99 -10.73 -13.05 -23.19
N LYS A 100 -10.91 -11.93 -22.51
CA LYS A 100 -10.71 -10.57 -23.03
C LYS A 100 -9.42 -10.00 -22.45
N LYS A 101 -8.75 -9.12 -23.21
CA LYS A 101 -7.50 -8.47 -22.77
C LYS A 101 -7.74 -7.65 -21.49
N ALA A 102 -7.08 -8.04 -20.42
CA ALA A 102 -7.06 -7.38 -19.14
C ALA A 102 -5.63 -7.40 -18.56
N ALA A 103 -5.31 -6.46 -17.70
CA ALA A 103 -4.11 -6.56 -16.87
C ALA A 103 -4.41 -7.49 -15.69
N VAL A 104 -3.47 -8.36 -15.36
CA VAL A 104 -3.54 -9.28 -14.23
C VAL A 104 -2.50 -8.83 -13.21
N ILE A 105 -2.97 -8.49 -12.02
CA ILE A 105 -2.14 -8.04 -10.90
C ILE A 105 -2.16 -9.14 -9.84
N HIS A 106 -0.99 -9.50 -9.33
CA HIS A 106 -0.84 -10.53 -8.31
C HIS A 106 -0.55 -9.90 -6.96
N SER A 107 -1.24 -10.36 -5.92
CA SER A 107 -0.85 -10.02 -4.55
C SER A 107 0.47 -10.71 -4.19
N SER A 108 1.25 -10.13 -3.27
CA SER A 108 2.55 -10.67 -2.83
C SER A 108 2.46 -12.05 -2.17
N GLY A 109 1.26 -12.51 -1.82
CA GLY A 109 1.03 -13.84 -1.30
C GLY A 109 1.70 -14.12 0.05
N SER A 110 1.84 -13.12 0.91
CA SER A 110 2.40 -13.25 2.27
C SER A 110 1.78 -14.41 3.07
N THR A 111 0.51 -14.74 2.81
CA THR A 111 -0.25 -15.78 3.50
C THR A 111 -0.41 -17.09 2.70
N GLY A 112 0.26 -17.26 1.57
CA GLY A 112 0.10 -18.48 0.77
C GLY A 112 0.08 -18.25 -0.75
N ILE A 113 -0.95 -18.75 -1.44
CA ILE A 113 -1.07 -18.63 -2.90
C ILE A 113 -1.43 -17.18 -3.25
N PRO A 114 -0.69 -16.52 -4.17
CA PRO A 114 -1.02 -15.18 -4.65
C PRO A 114 -2.45 -15.12 -5.20
N LEU A 115 -3.17 -14.06 -4.86
CA LEU A 115 -4.48 -13.80 -5.43
C LEU A 115 -4.33 -12.86 -6.63
N GLN A 116 -5.06 -13.16 -7.69
CA GLN A 116 -5.05 -12.36 -8.91
C GLN A 116 -6.16 -11.32 -8.86
N PHE A 117 -5.92 -10.13 -9.40
CA PHE A 117 -6.92 -9.09 -9.61
C PHE A 117 -6.89 -8.63 -11.06
N LEU A 118 -8.06 -8.54 -11.67
CA LEU A 118 -8.21 -8.23 -13.09
C LEU A 118 -8.57 -6.76 -13.28
N TYR A 119 -7.81 -6.06 -14.11
CA TYR A 119 -8.05 -4.67 -14.43
C TYR A 119 -8.33 -4.48 -15.92
N SER A 120 -9.42 -3.78 -16.23
CA SER A 120 -9.69 -3.38 -17.61
C SER A 120 -8.66 -2.34 -18.07
N ARG A 121 -8.46 -2.23 -19.39
CA ARG A 121 -7.60 -1.18 -19.95
C ARG A 121 -8.06 0.23 -19.53
N ARG A 122 -9.37 0.43 -19.39
CA ARG A 122 -9.92 1.71 -18.93
C ARG A 122 -9.58 1.97 -17.46
N ALA A 123 -9.65 0.95 -16.62
CA ALA A 123 -9.25 1.05 -15.21
C ALA A 123 -7.75 1.40 -15.10
N MET A 124 -6.89 0.75 -15.88
CA MET A 124 -5.46 1.08 -15.92
C MET A 124 -5.21 2.53 -16.35
N THR A 125 -5.94 3.03 -17.35
CA THR A 125 -5.81 4.44 -17.77
C THR A 125 -6.25 5.42 -16.68
N MET A 126 -7.25 5.07 -15.86
CA MET A 126 -7.62 5.87 -14.68
C MET A 126 -6.50 5.93 -13.67
N VAL A 127 -5.84 4.80 -13.41
CA VAL A 127 -4.68 4.71 -12.54
C VAL A 127 -3.53 5.58 -13.07
N GLU A 128 -3.20 5.45 -14.37
CA GLU A 128 -2.18 6.26 -15.04
C GLU A 128 -2.49 7.77 -14.96
N ALA A 129 -3.75 8.17 -15.19
CA ALA A 129 -4.19 9.56 -15.07
C ALA A 129 -4.10 10.09 -13.63
N ASN A 130 -4.32 9.22 -12.63
CA ASN A 130 -4.18 9.60 -11.24
C ASN A 130 -2.73 9.86 -10.84
N PHE A 131 -1.75 9.19 -11.44
CA PHE A 131 -0.34 9.55 -11.22
C PHE A 131 -0.03 10.98 -11.67
N VAL A 132 -0.66 11.45 -12.77
CA VAL A 132 -0.54 12.86 -13.20
C VAL A 132 -1.16 13.80 -12.15
N ARG A 133 -2.31 13.42 -11.56
CA ARG A 133 -2.91 14.18 -10.45
C ARG A 133 -1.97 14.21 -9.26
N LEU A 134 -1.43 13.05 -8.83
CA LEU A 134 -0.51 12.95 -7.71
C LEU A 134 0.70 13.87 -7.86
N SER A 135 1.29 13.91 -9.04
CA SER A 135 2.47 14.75 -9.32
C SER A 135 2.23 16.24 -9.04
N ASN A 136 0.97 16.66 -8.95
CA ASN A 136 0.56 18.04 -8.74
C ASN A 136 -0.36 18.26 -7.52
N LEU A 137 -0.66 17.22 -6.75
CA LEU A 137 -1.41 17.32 -5.49
C LEU A 137 -0.50 17.80 -4.37
N GLY A 138 -0.46 19.09 -4.20
CA GLY A 138 0.38 19.73 -3.20
C GLY A 138 1.85 19.72 -3.62
N GLY A 139 2.62 20.66 -3.13
CA GLY A 139 4.03 20.70 -3.40
C GLY A 139 4.50 22.07 -3.91
N LYS A 140 5.74 22.43 -3.56
CA LYS A 140 6.39 23.65 -4.03
C LYS A 140 6.74 23.58 -5.51
N LYS A 141 7.05 22.35 -5.98
CA LYS A 141 7.50 22.10 -7.36
C LYS A 141 6.34 21.55 -8.19
N ARG A 142 5.76 22.38 -9.05
CA ARG A 142 4.74 21.94 -10.02
C ARG A 142 5.40 21.31 -11.23
N VAL A 143 4.87 20.16 -11.65
CA VAL A 143 5.27 19.53 -12.91
C VAL A 143 4.54 20.19 -14.06
N GLY A 144 5.26 20.76 -15.00
CA GLY A 144 4.75 21.50 -16.13
C GLY A 144 5.20 20.92 -17.49
N TRP A 145 4.85 21.59 -18.56
CA TRP A 145 5.20 21.20 -19.94
C TRP A 145 6.70 21.07 -20.18
N ARG A 146 7.49 21.91 -19.50
CA ARG A 146 8.96 21.93 -19.63
C ARG A 146 9.62 20.72 -18.99
N ASP A 147 8.90 20.03 -18.12
CA ASP A 147 9.39 18.85 -17.40
C ASP A 147 9.11 17.55 -18.18
N LEU A 148 8.37 17.64 -19.29
CA LEU A 148 8.13 16.52 -20.18
C LEU A 148 9.31 16.29 -21.15
N PRO A 149 9.59 15.03 -21.54
CA PRO A 149 8.94 13.82 -21.08
C PRO A 149 9.29 13.47 -19.63
N ILE A 150 8.42 12.73 -18.98
CA ILE A 150 8.70 12.18 -17.64
C ILE A 150 9.93 11.28 -17.74
N ARG A 151 10.89 11.52 -16.85
CA ARG A 151 12.11 10.72 -16.68
C ARG A 151 12.12 10.20 -15.24
N ASN A 152 11.82 8.92 -15.07
CA ASN A 152 11.67 8.31 -13.76
C ASN A 152 12.78 7.29 -13.50
N ILE A 153 13.32 7.30 -12.30
CA ILE A 153 14.07 6.17 -11.75
C ILE A 153 13.14 5.47 -10.78
N HIS A 154 12.90 4.17 -11.00
CA HIS A 154 12.09 3.35 -10.12
C HIS A 154 12.95 2.34 -9.38
N ALA A 155 13.04 2.47 -8.06
CA ALA A 155 13.83 1.59 -7.20
C ALA A 155 12.91 0.70 -6.35
N ALA A 156 12.82 -0.58 -6.67
CA ALA A 156 11.96 -1.53 -5.98
C ALA A 156 12.41 -2.98 -6.21
N SER A 157 11.84 -3.93 -5.49
CA SER A 157 11.93 -5.34 -5.89
C SER A 157 11.03 -5.58 -7.09
N VAL A 158 11.61 -5.96 -8.21
CA VAL A 158 10.89 -6.16 -9.48
C VAL A 158 10.77 -7.65 -9.76
N GLY A 159 9.52 -8.14 -9.84
CA GLY A 159 9.19 -9.51 -10.23
C GLY A 159 8.02 -9.51 -11.21
N GLU A 160 7.80 -10.63 -11.92
CA GLU A 160 6.65 -10.78 -12.82
C GLU A 160 5.33 -10.62 -12.05
N GLY A 161 4.42 -9.76 -12.57
CA GLY A 161 3.09 -9.55 -12.01
C GLY A 161 2.97 -8.51 -10.89
N TYR A 162 4.05 -7.84 -10.48
CA TYR A 162 3.94 -6.73 -9.53
C TYR A 162 3.29 -5.50 -10.18
N ALA A 163 2.34 -4.89 -9.46
CA ALA A 163 1.58 -3.72 -9.93
C ALA A 163 2.48 -2.55 -10.34
N SER A 164 3.54 -2.29 -9.59
CA SER A 164 4.50 -1.22 -9.84
C SER A 164 5.25 -1.42 -11.16
N ALA A 165 5.69 -2.65 -11.45
CA ALA A 165 6.39 -2.97 -12.70
C ALA A 165 5.48 -2.74 -13.92
N LEU A 166 4.23 -3.23 -13.86
CA LEU A 166 3.26 -3.06 -14.95
C LEU A 166 2.88 -1.60 -15.21
N LEU A 167 2.71 -0.81 -14.15
CA LEU A 167 2.38 0.61 -14.27
C LEU A 167 3.52 1.43 -14.89
N LEU A 168 4.76 1.09 -14.57
CA LEU A 168 5.92 1.86 -14.99
C LEU A 168 6.45 1.43 -16.36
N THR A 169 6.47 0.14 -16.66
CA THR A 169 7.00 -0.36 -17.93
C THR A 169 5.98 -0.23 -19.07
N ASP A 170 4.74 -0.66 -18.86
CA ASP A 170 3.70 -0.66 -19.90
C ASP A 170 2.85 0.62 -19.92
N GLY A 171 2.60 1.21 -18.75
CA GLY A 171 1.75 2.38 -18.61
C GLY A 171 2.45 3.65 -19.08
N LEU A 172 3.48 4.07 -18.39
CA LEU A 172 4.17 5.35 -18.65
C LEU A 172 4.94 5.36 -19.98
N SER A 173 5.48 4.23 -20.42
CA SER A 173 6.20 4.14 -21.71
C SER A 173 5.34 4.55 -22.90
N ARG A 174 4.01 4.37 -22.84
CA ARG A 174 3.06 4.78 -23.88
C ARG A 174 2.96 6.29 -24.04
N TYR A 175 3.34 7.03 -23.01
CA TYR A 175 3.29 8.51 -23.00
C TYR A 175 4.68 9.13 -23.16
N HIS A 176 5.60 8.39 -23.82
CA HIS A 176 6.99 8.81 -24.03
C HIS A 176 7.81 9.03 -22.74
N ALA A 177 7.32 8.54 -21.60
CA ALA A 177 8.11 8.56 -20.38
C ALA A 177 9.33 7.62 -20.51
N LYS A 178 10.49 8.08 -20.02
CA LYS A 178 11.70 7.26 -19.91
C LYS A 178 11.77 6.74 -18.48
N CYS A 179 11.96 5.45 -18.30
CA CYS A 179 12.07 4.85 -16.97
C CYS A 179 13.31 3.96 -16.89
N ILE A 180 14.13 4.19 -15.86
CA ILE A 180 15.16 3.26 -15.43
C ILE A 180 14.62 2.50 -14.23
N VAL A 181 14.78 1.18 -14.24
CA VAL A 181 14.38 0.32 -13.12
C VAL A 181 15.64 -0.17 -12.41
N LEU A 182 15.72 0.11 -11.12
CA LEU A 182 16.74 -0.37 -10.21
C LEU A 182 16.14 -1.47 -9.34
N ASN A 183 16.58 -2.69 -9.59
CA ASN A 183 16.03 -3.83 -8.85
C ASN A 183 16.78 -3.99 -7.51
N ALA A 184 16.03 -4.13 -6.41
CA ALA A 184 16.60 -4.34 -5.08
C ALA A 184 17.48 -5.61 -4.96
N SER A 185 17.37 -6.55 -5.91
CA SER A 185 18.23 -7.72 -5.99
C SER A 185 19.56 -7.50 -6.71
N GLU A 186 19.74 -6.34 -7.39
CA GLU A 186 20.97 -5.99 -8.10
C GLU A 186 22.00 -5.35 -7.16
N PRO A 187 23.32 -5.52 -7.43
CA PRO A 187 24.36 -4.81 -6.70
C PRO A 187 24.23 -3.29 -6.82
N LEU A 188 24.53 -2.55 -5.74
CA LEU A 188 24.49 -1.08 -5.76
C LEU A 188 25.42 -0.44 -6.80
N ALA A 189 26.51 -1.11 -7.17
CA ALA A 189 27.41 -0.64 -8.22
C ALA A 189 26.71 -0.54 -9.58
N GLU A 190 25.80 -1.48 -9.90
CA GLU A 190 24.97 -1.43 -11.11
C GLU A 190 23.95 -0.28 -11.07
N TRP A 191 23.47 0.07 -9.89
CA TRP A 191 22.59 1.23 -9.73
C TRP A 191 23.31 2.53 -10.06
N VAL A 192 24.57 2.68 -9.59
CA VAL A 192 25.40 3.84 -9.92
C VAL A 192 25.64 3.92 -11.43
N GLU A 193 25.97 2.80 -12.08
CA GLU A 193 26.18 2.75 -13.53
C GLU A 193 24.90 3.11 -14.30
N LYS A 194 23.76 2.51 -13.93
CA LYS A 194 22.47 2.78 -14.59
C LYS A 194 21.97 4.22 -14.41
N THR A 195 22.28 4.84 -13.28
CA THR A 195 21.89 6.23 -13.02
C THR A 195 22.76 7.25 -13.74
N GLY A 196 24.03 7.01 -13.94
CA GLY A 196 25.01 7.76 -14.73
C GLY A 196 24.56 9.13 -15.25
N ASP A 197 24.46 9.25 -16.57
CA ASP A 197 24.01 10.50 -17.23
C ASP A 197 22.49 10.71 -17.25
N PHE A 198 21.72 9.85 -16.55
CA PHE A 198 20.27 9.98 -16.54
C PHE A 198 19.82 11.06 -15.55
N CYS A 199 19.21 12.12 -16.08
CA CYS A 199 18.68 13.23 -15.29
C CYS A 199 17.20 13.02 -15.00
N PRO A 200 16.78 12.35 -13.90
CA PRO A 200 15.40 12.11 -13.58
C PRO A 200 14.68 13.39 -13.15
N ASN A 201 13.40 13.52 -13.49
CA ASN A 201 12.52 14.49 -12.83
C ASN A 201 11.60 13.81 -11.79
N PHE A 202 11.60 12.48 -11.76
CA PHE A 202 10.92 11.67 -10.74
C PHE A 202 11.85 10.58 -10.21
N LEU A 203 11.81 10.37 -8.89
CA LEU A 203 12.24 9.14 -8.24
C LEU A 203 10.99 8.45 -7.71
N SER A 204 10.90 7.14 -7.87
CA SER A 204 9.79 6.37 -7.31
C SER A 204 10.27 5.02 -6.80
N GLY A 205 9.55 4.44 -5.83
CA GLY A 205 9.89 3.11 -5.36
C GLY A 205 9.57 2.86 -3.90
N TYR A 206 10.18 1.81 -3.36
CA TYR A 206 10.08 1.52 -1.94
C TYR A 206 10.91 2.50 -1.13
N PRO A 207 10.41 3.01 0.01
CA PRO A 207 11.20 3.82 0.93
C PRO A 207 12.59 3.27 1.21
N SER A 208 12.70 1.96 1.48
CA SER A 208 13.98 1.28 1.72
C SER A 208 14.94 1.35 0.53
N CYS A 209 14.45 1.19 -0.69
CA CYS A 209 15.26 1.29 -1.90
C CYS A 209 15.67 2.73 -2.21
N LEU A 210 14.77 3.68 -1.99
CA LEU A 210 15.06 5.11 -2.16
C LEU A 210 16.05 5.63 -1.11
N ALA A 211 16.06 5.04 0.10
CA ALA A 211 17.08 5.33 1.10
C ALA A 211 18.48 4.92 0.63
N MET A 212 18.62 3.82 -0.11
CA MET A 212 19.91 3.45 -0.72
C MET A 212 20.39 4.49 -1.76
N LEU A 213 19.46 5.05 -2.56
CA LEU A 213 19.79 6.16 -3.47
C LEU A 213 20.17 7.43 -2.71
N LEU A 214 19.50 7.70 -1.60
CA LEU A 214 19.84 8.82 -0.72
C LEU A 214 21.27 8.70 -0.17
N ASP A 215 21.67 7.50 0.25
CA ASP A 215 23.01 7.25 0.75
C ASP A 215 24.06 7.40 -0.35
N LEU A 216 23.82 6.87 -1.55
CA LEU A 216 24.70 7.07 -2.71
C LEU A 216 24.82 8.54 -3.10
N GLN A 217 23.76 9.33 -3.00
CA GLN A 217 23.76 10.77 -3.22
C GLN A 217 24.61 11.49 -2.17
N LYS A 218 24.44 11.16 -0.88
CA LYS A 218 25.23 11.74 0.22
C LYS A 218 26.72 11.41 0.11
N GLU A 219 27.05 10.24 -0.42
CA GLU A 219 28.42 9.80 -0.69
C GLU A 219 29.03 10.43 -1.97
N GLY A 220 28.24 11.18 -2.73
CA GLY A 220 28.67 11.79 -3.99
C GLY A 220 28.90 10.80 -5.13
N LYS A 221 28.35 9.59 -5.04
CA LYS A 221 28.45 8.55 -6.07
C LYS A 221 27.45 8.74 -7.20
N ILE A 222 26.35 9.44 -6.93
CA ILE A 222 25.33 9.84 -7.90
C ILE A 222 24.97 11.31 -7.67
N ASP A 223 24.38 11.94 -8.69
CA ASP A 223 23.94 13.35 -8.63
C ASP A 223 22.55 13.49 -9.26
N LEU A 224 21.51 13.35 -8.42
CA LEU A 224 20.12 13.30 -8.84
C LEU A 224 19.36 14.52 -8.31
N HIS A 225 18.61 15.19 -9.20
CA HIS A 225 17.81 16.38 -8.91
C HIS A 225 16.35 16.21 -9.37
N PRO A 226 15.58 15.33 -8.76
CA PRO A 226 14.19 15.13 -9.13
C PRO A 226 13.31 16.31 -8.68
N LEU A 227 12.17 16.48 -9.33
CA LEU A 227 11.10 17.37 -8.85
C LEU A 227 10.28 16.68 -7.76
N LYS A 228 10.11 15.37 -7.88
CA LYS A 228 9.26 14.57 -6.99
C LYS A 228 9.93 13.25 -6.62
N VAL A 229 9.74 12.88 -5.35
CA VAL A 229 10.01 11.54 -4.84
C VAL A 229 8.67 10.90 -4.49
N ILE A 230 8.35 9.78 -5.12
CA ILE A 230 7.08 9.05 -4.90
C ILE A 230 7.41 7.73 -4.21
N THR A 231 7.07 7.62 -2.94
CA THR A 231 7.23 6.39 -2.16
C THR A 231 5.97 5.54 -2.20
N GLY A 232 6.07 4.26 -1.94
CA GLY A 232 4.91 3.37 -1.79
C GLY A 232 5.31 1.91 -1.60
N GLY A 233 4.36 1.09 -1.18
CA GLY A 233 4.56 -0.34 -0.96
C GLY A 233 5.22 -0.72 0.37
N GLU A 234 5.74 0.24 1.11
CA GLU A 234 6.27 0.12 2.47
C GLU A 234 5.89 1.39 3.25
N PRO A 235 5.81 1.36 4.58
CA PRO A 235 5.61 2.56 5.39
C PRO A 235 6.76 3.56 5.21
N LEU A 236 6.42 4.83 5.05
CA LEU A 236 7.40 5.92 5.00
C LEU A 236 7.52 6.56 6.39
N LYS A 237 8.71 6.51 6.98
CA LYS A 237 9.03 7.20 8.24
C LYS A 237 9.19 8.70 8.00
N GLU A 238 8.73 9.52 8.94
CA GLU A 238 8.77 10.98 8.79
C GLU A 238 10.21 11.51 8.69
N ASP A 239 11.14 10.95 9.45
CA ASP A 239 12.57 11.33 9.37
C ASP A 239 13.13 11.06 7.98
N LEU A 240 12.84 9.89 7.39
CA LEU A 240 13.29 9.55 6.05
C LEU A 240 12.65 10.45 4.99
N LYS A 241 11.37 10.80 5.16
CA LYS A 241 10.68 11.76 4.30
C LYS A 241 11.38 13.11 4.31
N MET A 242 11.69 13.66 5.50
CA MET A 242 12.43 14.92 5.63
C MET A 242 13.84 14.85 5.01
N GLU A 243 14.51 13.70 5.12
CA GLU A 243 15.81 13.50 4.48
C GLU A 243 15.72 13.50 2.95
N PHE A 244 14.70 12.86 2.36
CA PHE A 244 14.45 12.92 0.92
C PHE A 244 14.19 14.36 0.46
N GLU A 245 13.33 15.11 1.17
CA GLU A 245 13.03 16.50 0.86
C GLU A 245 14.28 17.36 0.86
N LYS A 246 15.13 17.19 1.87
CA LYS A 246 16.35 17.98 2.03
C LYS A 246 17.44 17.60 1.03
N CYS A 247 17.71 16.33 0.85
CA CYS A 247 18.84 15.86 0.05
C CYS A 247 18.58 16.02 -1.45
N PHE A 248 17.37 15.68 -1.89
CA PHE A 248 17.01 15.77 -3.30
C PHE A 248 16.38 17.13 -3.68
N ASP A 249 16.17 18.02 -2.70
CA ASP A 249 15.40 19.26 -2.90
C ASP A 249 14.10 18.98 -3.69
N ALA A 250 13.30 17.99 -3.26
CA ALA A 250 12.13 17.49 -3.96
C ALA A 250 10.91 17.45 -3.05
N ASP A 251 9.70 17.57 -3.64
CA ASP A 251 8.50 17.24 -2.87
C ASP A 251 8.34 15.72 -2.77
N VAL A 252 7.99 15.23 -1.58
CA VAL A 252 7.74 13.82 -1.33
C VAL A 252 6.24 13.54 -1.36
N ILE A 253 5.87 12.47 -2.05
CA ILE A 253 4.50 11.95 -2.14
C ILE A 253 4.53 10.51 -1.64
N ASP A 254 3.83 10.26 -0.54
CA ASP A 254 3.65 8.91 0.00
C ASP A 254 2.38 8.29 -0.60
N TYR A 255 2.57 7.41 -1.57
CA TYR A 255 1.50 6.80 -2.32
C TYR A 255 0.99 5.52 -1.66
N TYR A 256 -0.32 5.44 -1.47
CA TYR A 256 -0.99 4.25 -0.97
C TYR A 256 -1.82 3.57 -2.06
N GLY A 257 -1.49 2.30 -2.31
CA GLY A 257 -2.20 1.42 -3.22
C GLY A 257 -2.02 -0.05 -2.83
N CYS A 258 -2.98 -0.87 -3.18
CA CYS A 258 -2.96 -2.32 -2.99
C CYS A 258 -3.36 -3.02 -4.29
N CYS A 259 -3.21 -4.34 -4.34
CA CYS A 259 -3.57 -5.10 -5.54
C CYS A 259 -5.07 -5.07 -5.83
N GLU A 260 -5.89 -4.89 -4.80
CA GLU A 260 -7.35 -4.76 -4.83
C GLU A 260 -7.80 -3.41 -5.40
N SER A 261 -7.03 -2.36 -5.10
CA SER A 261 -7.20 -1.02 -5.68
C SER A 261 -5.84 -0.35 -5.83
N LEU A 262 -5.39 -0.21 -7.07
CA LEU A 262 -4.07 0.33 -7.40
C LEU A 262 -3.90 1.81 -7.00
N MET A 263 -4.97 2.51 -6.67
CA MET A 263 -4.98 3.92 -6.31
C MET A 263 -5.96 4.17 -5.16
N VAL A 264 -5.48 4.04 -3.93
CA VAL A 264 -6.29 4.26 -2.73
C VAL A 264 -6.17 5.71 -2.26
N GLY A 265 -4.96 6.19 -2.04
CA GLY A 265 -4.72 7.51 -1.49
C GLY A 265 -3.28 7.99 -1.61
N ALA A 266 -3.01 9.17 -1.07
CA ALA A 266 -1.66 9.71 -0.97
C ALA A 266 -1.49 10.66 0.20
N GLY A 267 -0.31 10.60 0.84
CA GLY A 267 0.27 11.63 1.69
C GLY A 267 1.16 12.57 0.89
N SER A 268 1.48 13.73 1.45
CA SER A 268 2.33 14.73 0.80
C SER A 268 3.13 15.52 1.84
N SER A 269 4.18 16.19 1.40
CA SER A 269 4.92 17.18 2.20
C SER A 269 4.07 18.40 2.62
N TRP A 270 2.87 18.55 2.08
CA TRP A 270 2.02 19.75 2.24
C TRP A 270 0.94 19.65 3.29
N TYR A 271 0.58 18.43 3.69
CA TYR A 271 -0.44 18.17 4.68
C TYR A 271 -0.06 16.98 5.54
N GLN A 272 -0.58 16.95 6.74
CA GLN A 272 -0.41 15.80 7.62
C GLN A 272 -1.38 14.69 7.23
N GLY A 273 -0.95 13.43 7.42
CA GLY A 273 -1.74 12.26 7.10
C GLY A 273 -1.86 12.00 5.60
N MET A 274 -2.96 11.38 5.19
CA MET A 274 -3.18 10.94 3.83
C MET A 274 -4.63 11.19 3.41
N TYR A 275 -4.84 11.58 2.16
CA TYR A 275 -6.15 11.67 1.53
C TYR A 275 -6.45 10.45 0.70
N LEU A 276 -7.62 9.83 0.93
CA LEU A 276 -8.15 8.71 0.15
C LEU A 276 -8.99 9.25 -1.02
N PHE A 277 -8.77 8.74 -2.23
CA PHE A 277 -9.42 9.28 -3.43
C PHE A 277 -10.85 8.77 -3.58
N ASP A 278 -11.83 9.47 -2.99
CA ASP A 278 -13.26 9.11 -3.02
C ASP A 278 -13.87 9.11 -4.43
N ASP A 279 -13.25 9.75 -5.39
CA ASP A 279 -13.64 9.72 -6.79
C ASP A 279 -13.16 8.45 -7.53
N MET A 280 -12.32 7.65 -6.87
CA MET A 280 -11.83 6.36 -7.35
C MET A 280 -12.26 5.20 -6.45
N ASN A 281 -12.44 5.44 -5.16
CA ASN A 281 -12.80 4.41 -4.18
C ASN A 281 -13.89 4.94 -3.25
N TYR A 282 -14.84 4.10 -2.90
CA TYR A 282 -15.67 4.35 -1.74
C TYR A 282 -14.99 3.67 -0.54
N ALA A 283 -14.52 4.48 0.40
CA ALA A 283 -13.77 4.02 1.56
C ALA A 283 -14.63 4.04 2.83
N GLU A 284 -14.49 3.06 3.69
CA GLU A 284 -15.13 2.93 5.00
C GLU A 284 -14.11 2.33 5.98
N VAL A 285 -14.41 2.36 7.27
CA VAL A 285 -13.67 1.63 8.29
C VAL A 285 -14.64 0.81 9.16
N ASP A 286 -14.20 -0.37 9.59
CA ASP A 286 -14.94 -1.14 10.58
C ASP A 286 -14.65 -0.69 12.02
N ASP A 287 -15.36 -1.28 12.99
CA ASP A 287 -15.22 -0.94 14.42
C ASP A 287 -13.81 -1.21 14.99
N LYS A 288 -13.00 -1.99 14.28
CA LYS A 288 -11.62 -2.31 14.65
C LYS A 288 -10.59 -1.43 13.94
N GLY A 289 -11.03 -0.55 13.04
CA GLY A 289 -10.16 0.33 12.25
C GLY A 289 -9.68 -0.27 10.93
N HIS A 290 -10.17 -1.44 10.49
CA HIS A 290 -9.80 -1.98 9.19
C HIS A 290 -10.42 -1.15 8.07
N LEU A 291 -9.60 -0.86 7.07
CA LEU A 291 -10.07 -0.17 5.87
C LEU A 291 -10.91 -1.09 4.99
N ILE A 292 -12.06 -0.61 4.60
CA ILE A 292 -12.99 -1.29 3.68
C ILE A 292 -13.07 -0.47 2.41
N LEU A 293 -12.81 -1.10 1.27
CA LEU A 293 -12.78 -0.42 -0.04
C LEU A 293 -13.78 -1.01 -1.03
N THR A 294 -14.35 -0.10 -1.81
CA THR A 294 -15.06 -0.43 -3.05
C THR A 294 -14.43 0.38 -4.18
N PRO A 295 -13.55 -0.21 -5.03
CA PRO A 295 -13.00 0.46 -6.20
C PRO A 295 -14.11 0.81 -7.20
N LEU A 296 -14.28 2.11 -7.48
CA LEU A 296 -15.37 2.62 -8.34
C LEU A 296 -15.00 2.64 -9.83
N TYR A 297 -13.75 2.42 -10.16
CA TYR A 297 -13.20 2.54 -11.51
C TYR A 297 -12.93 1.19 -12.20
N ASN A 298 -13.07 0.07 -11.49
CA ASN A 298 -12.78 -1.26 -12.03
C ASN A 298 -14.02 -2.17 -12.09
N PRO A 299 -14.93 -1.97 -13.05
CA PRO A 299 -16.13 -2.80 -13.20
C PRO A 299 -15.85 -4.21 -13.73
N LEU A 300 -14.60 -4.51 -14.16
CA LEU A 300 -14.26 -5.83 -14.71
C LEU A 300 -14.20 -6.91 -13.62
N PHE A 301 -13.73 -6.54 -12.46
CA PHE A 301 -13.63 -7.39 -11.26
C PHE A 301 -14.08 -6.57 -10.05
N PRO A 302 -15.40 -6.35 -9.91
CA PRO A 302 -15.92 -5.48 -8.86
C PRO A 302 -15.67 -6.08 -7.48
N LEU A 303 -15.07 -5.30 -6.61
CA LEU A 303 -14.89 -5.62 -5.19
C LEU A 303 -15.76 -4.66 -4.40
N ILE A 304 -16.85 -5.16 -3.83
CA ILE A 304 -17.81 -4.34 -3.06
C ILE A 304 -17.57 -4.58 -1.58
N ARG A 305 -17.24 -3.49 -0.87
CA ARG A 305 -16.96 -3.53 0.56
C ARG A 305 -15.91 -4.61 0.91
N TYR A 306 -14.81 -4.60 0.16
CA TYR A 306 -13.70 -5.51 0.43
C TYR A 306 -12.93 -5.01 1.66
N ARG A 307 -12.94 -5.83 2.72
CA ARG A 307 -12.17 -5.54 3.94
C ARG A 307 -10.71 -5.86 3.72
N LEU A 308 -9.88 -4.85 3.81
CA LEU A 308 -8.43 -4.98 3.83
C LEU A 308 -7.95 -5.41 5.23
N ASP A 309 -6.74 -5.95 5.29
CA ASP A 309 -6.06 -6.21 6.55
C ASP A 309 -5.32 -4.95 7.07
N ASP A 310 -5.38 -3.85 6.32
CA ASP A 310 -4.76 -2.58 6.67
C ASP A 310 -5.62 -1.84 7.70
N LEU A 311 -5.01 -1.47 8.83
CA LEU A 311 -5.61 -0.66 9.88
C LEU A 311 -5.28 0.81 9.66
N VAL A 312 -6.26 1.68 9.86
CA VAL A 312 -6.11 3.13 9.71
C VAL A 312 -6.59 3.87 10.97
N GLU A 313 -6.02 5.05 11.21
CA GLU A 313 -6.38 5.93 12.31
C GLU A 313 -6.81 7.30 11.79
N GLY A 314 -7.73 7.96 12.50
CA GLY A 314 -8.16 9.32 12.19
C GLY A 314 -9.02 9.45 10.92
N PHE A 315 -9.80 8.41 10.59
CA PHE A 315 -10.67 8.42 9.42
C PHE A 315 -11.73 9.52 9.51
N SER A 316 -11.75 10.41 8.53
CA SER A 316 -12.71 11.54 8.44
C SER A 316 -13.16 11.76 6.99
N ARG A 317 -14.46 11.60 6.72
CA ARG A 317 -15.03 11.83 5.39
C ARG A 317 -15.06 13.29 4.97
N THR A 318 -15.09 14.21 5.92
CA THR A 318 -15.09 15.66 5.63
C THR A 318 -13.70 16.20 5.33
N GLY A 319 -12.67 15.36 5.46
CA GLY A 319 -11.29 15.77 5.29
C GLY A 319 -10.83 16.76 6.37
N ARG A 320 -9.68 17.39 6.11
CA ARG A 320 -9.12 18.48 6.94
C ARG A 320 -9.06 19.82 6.20
N GLY A 321 -9.60 19.89 4.99
CA GLY A 321 -9.78 21.13 4.23
C GLY A 321 -8.76 21.39 3.13
N GLU A 322 -7.62 20.71 3.08
CA GLU A 322 -6.61 20.89 2.02
C GLU A 322 -7.06 20.25 0.70
N LEU A 323 -7.70 19.08 0.78
CA LEU A 323 -8.29 18.37 -0.36
C LEU A 323 -9.71 17.92 -0.02
N PRO A 324 -10.59 17.76 -1.03
CA PRO A 324 -12.00 17.43 -0.83
C PRO A 324 -12.27 15.95 -0.58
N PHE A 325 -11.25 15.18 -0.23
CA PHE A 325 -11.31 13.72 -0.09
C PHE A 325 -11.32 13.29 1.38
N THR A 326 -11.77 12.07 1.64
CA THR A 326 -11.65 11.42 2.94
C THR A 326 -10.21 11.44 3.41
N HIS A 327 -9.99 11.79 4.66
CA HIS A 327 -8.68 11.89 5.28
C HIS A 327 -8.47 10.77 6.31
N ILE A 328 -7.24 10.29 6.42
CA ILE A 328 -6.75 9.45 7.51
C ILE A 328 -5.49 10.06 8.10
N ASP A 329 -5.27 9.91 9.40
CA ASP A 329 -4.07 10.41 10.04
C ASP A 329 -2.86 9.56 9.67
N ARG A 330 -3.02 8.24 9.64
CA ARG A 330 -1.96 7.30 9.24
C ARG A 330 -2.51 5.91 8.97
N ILE A 331 -1.72 5.12 8.26
CA ILE A 331 -1.89 3.67 8.12
C ILE A 331 -1.06 3.04 9.23
N LEU A 332 -1.70 2.26 10.09
CA LEU A 332 -1.03 1.59 11.20
C LEU A 332 -0.27 0.32 10.78
N GLY A 333 -0.49 -0.18 9.57
CA GLY A 333 0.05 -1.43 9.06
C GLY A 333 -1.01 -2.50 8.93
N ARG A 334 -0.59 -3.74 8.74
CA ARG A 334 -1.51 -4.87 8.60
C ARG A 334 -1.76 -5.55 9.94
N ASP A 335 -2.99 -5.99 10.16
CA ASP A 335 -3.37 -6.76 11.37
C ASP A 335 -2.51 -8.04 11.52
N GLU A 336 -2.12 -8.67 10.41
CA GLU A 336 -1.24 -9.85 10.41
C GLU A 336 0.18 -9.59 10.93
N ASP A 337 0.63 -8.32 10.92
CA ASP A 337 1.95 -7.91 11.41
C ASP A 337 1.90 -7.48 12.89
N ILE A 338 0.72 -7.33 13.47
CA ILE A 338 0.53 -6.93 14.88
C ILE A 338 0.73 -8.12 15.78
N LEU A 339 1.52 -7.94 16.85
CA LEU A 339 1.71 -8.95 17.88
C LEU A 339 0.66 -8.75 18.98
N TRP A 340 -0.22 -9.74 19.17
CA TRP A 340 -1.31 -9.69 20.13
C TRP A 340 -0.94 -10.39 21.43
N PHE A 341 -1.17 -9.71 22.55
CA PHE A 341 -0.87 -10.19 23.87
C PHE A 341 -2.05 -9.94 24.83
N ARG A 342 -1.90 -10.35 26.09
CA ARG A 342 -2.77 -9.95 27.19
C ARG A 342 -2.00 -8.99 28.10
N ASN A 343 -2.57 -7.81 28.37
CA ASN A 343 -1.97 -6.84 29.27
C ASN A 343 -2.09 -7.26 30.75
N GLU A 344 -1.56 -6.46 31.67
CA GLU A 344 -1.59 -6.71 33.11
C GLU A 344 -3.01 -6.92 33.69
N ASP A 345 -4.01 -6.33 33.09
CA ASP A 345 -5.41 -6.48 33.49
C ASP A 345 -6.08 -7.71 32.84
N GLY A 346 -5.33 -8.53 32.09
CA GLY A 346 -5.82 -9.70 31.35
C GLY A 346 -6.61 -9.38 30.08
N ASN A 347 -6.72 -8.12 29.70
CA ASN A 347 -7.38 -7.69 28.48
C ASN A 347 -6.50 -7.91 27.25
N PRO A 348 -7.08 -8.24 26.07
CA PRO A 348 -6.34 -8.25 24.83
C PRO A 348 -5.75 -6.87 24.53
N ASP A 349 -4.47 -6.82 24.24
CA ASP A 349 -3.75 -5.63 23.76
C ASP A 349 -2.67 -6.05 22.77
N PHE A 350 -1.99 -5.11 22.12
CA PHE A 350 -1.10 -5.41 21.01
C PHE A 350 0.17 -4.56 21.00
N LEU A 351 1.22 -5.09 20.40
CA LEU A 351 2.39 -4.34 19.99
C LEU A 351 2.36 -4.14 18.47
N HIS A 352 2.29 -2.87 18.08
CA HIS A 352 2.17 -2.48 16.68
C HIS A 352 3.55 -2.44 16.01
N PRO A 353 3.69 -2.88 14.74
CA PRO A 353 4.96 -2.83 14.00
C PRO A 353 5.63 -1.46 14.01
N LEU A 354 4.88 -0.36 13.87
CA LEU A 354 5.45 1.00 13.92
C LEU A 354 6.07 1.33 15.28
N VAL A 355 5.52 0.80 16.37
CA VAL A 355 6.09 0.97 17.74
C VAL A 355 7.33 0.11 17.89
N LEU A 356 7.30 -1.12 17.35
CA LEU A 356 8.42 -2.05 17.38
C LEU A 356 9.57 -1.60 16.47
N ASP A 357 9.28 -0.90 15.39
CA ASP A 357 10.26 -0.38 14.43
C ASP A 357 11.01 0.88 14.94
N ASP A 358 10.57 1.45 16.06
CA ASP A 358 11.20 2.61 16.71
C ASP A 358 12.45 2.29 17.55
N LEU A 359 12.90 1.02 17.60
CA LEU A 359 14.15 0.69 18.27
C LEU A 359 15.33 1.41 17.60
N ASN A 360 15.93 2.35 18.33
CA ASN A 360 17.09 3.12 17.88
C ASN A 360 18.28 2.90 18.82
N VAL A 361 19.05 1.86 18.51
CA VAL A 361 20.19 1.45 19.33
C VAL A 361 21.46 1.43 18.49
N LYS A 362 22.45 2.21 18.91
CA LYS A 362 23.74 2.24 18.22
C LYS A 362 24.40 0.85 18.29
N GLY A 363 24.81 0.32 17.14
CA GLY A 363 25.38 -1.03 17.03
C GLY A 363 24.34 -2.13 16.78
N LEU A 364 23.05 -1.83 16.78
CA LEU A 364 22.00 -2.73 16.34
C LEU A 364 21.79 -2.53 14.83
N THR A 365 22.15 -3.53 14.02
CA THR A 365 22.08 -3.44 12.56
C THR A 365 20.71 -3.80 12.02
N SER A 366 20.09 -4.84 12.57
CA SER A 366 18.79 -5.32 12.14
C SER A 366 18.15 -6.18 13.24
N TYR A 367 16.81 -6.24 13.26
CA TYR A 367 16.08 -6.99 14.27
C TYR A 367 14.74 -7.48 13.76
N GLN A 368 14.16 -8.45 14.46
CA GLN A 368 12.89 -9.09 14.12
C GLN A 368 12.22 -9.61 15.39
N PHE A 369 10.93 -9.38 15.51
CA PHE A 369 10.12 -9.83 16.64
C PHE A 369 9.38 -11.12 16.29
N ILE A 370 9.46 -12.13 17.14
CA ILE A 370 8.84 -13.44 16.90
C ILE A 370 7.93 -13.77 18.08
N GLN A 371 6.63 -13.57 17.92
CA GLN A 371 5.66 -13.95 18.94
C GLN A 371 5.62 -15.48 19.10
N LYS A 372 5.76 -15.95 20.33
CA LYS A 372 5.69 -17.38 20.69
C LYS A 372 4.32 -17.77 21.22
N ASN A 373 3.76 -16.93 22.08
CA ASN A 373 2.44 -17.10 22.67
C ASN A 373 1.91 -15.73 23.16
N ASP A 374 0.82 -15.72 23.92
CA ASP A 374 0.17 -14.49 24.41
C ASP A 374 0.96 -13.72 25.49
N GLU A 375 2.10 -14.27 25.95
CA GLU A 375 2.92 -13.69 27.04
C GLU A 375 4.41 -13.63 26.72
N LEU A 376 4.85 -14.18 25.55
CA LEU A 376 6.26 -14.28 25.20
C LEU A 376 6.53 -13.96 23.76
N PHE A 377 7.55 -13.14 23.50
CA PHE A 377 8.14 -12.96 22.21
C PHE A 377 9.67 -12.99 22.22
N TYR A 378 10.28 -13.33 21.08
CA TYR A 378 11.72 -13.24 20.87
C TYR A 378 12.07 -12.03 20.04
N VAL A 379 13.23 -11.44 20.33
CA VAL A 379 13.83 -10.36 19.55
C VAL A 379 15.11 -10.91 18.94
N ASP A 380 15.01 -11.43 17.71
CA ASP A 380 16.17 -11.85 16.95
C ASP A 380 16.93 -10.59 16.46
N CYS A 381 18.20 -10.46 16.82
CA CYS A 381 19.02 -9.27 16.55
C CYS A 381 20.30 -9.61 15.79
N ILE A 382 20.66 -8.76 14.82
CA ILE A 382 22.00 -8.69 14.22
C ILE A 382 22.66 -7.44 14.80
N MET A 383 23.81 -7.62 15.47
CA MET A 383 24.56 -6.55 16.09
C MET A 383 26.00 -6.49 15.55
N GLU A 384 26.58 -5.30 15.52
CA GLU A 384 27.95 -5.08 15.05
C GLU A 384 29.00 -5.76 15.94
N SER A 385 28.68 -5.92 17.21
CA SER A 385 29.53 -6.58 18.20
C SER A 385 28.70 -7.23 19.31
N SER A 386 29.31 -8.12 20.08
CA SER A 386 28.69 -8.72 21.27
C SER A 386 28.86 -7.83 22.51
N ASP A 387 28.82 -6.51 22.35
CA ASP A 387 28.89 -5.57 23.47
C ASP A 387 27.62 -5.63 24.33
N PRO A 388 27.72 -5.98 25.63
CA PRO A 388 26.55 -6.02 26.52
C PRO A 388 25.80 -4.67 26.62
N ALA A 389 26.46 -3.55 26.33
CA ALA A 389 25.82 -2.24 26.35
C ALA A 389 24.75 -2.11 25.27
N ILE A 390 24.92 -2.75 24.10
CA ILE A 390 23.92 -2.75 23.04
C ILE A 390 22.67 -3.49 23.49
N GLU A 391 22.83 -4.69 24.05
CA GLU A 391 21.71 -5.47 24.57
C GLU A 391 21.02 -4.76 25.74
N GLY A 392 21.77 -4.12 26.63
CA GLY A 392 21.23 -3.32 27.74
C GLY A 392 20.36 -2.17 27.26
N GLU A 393 20.76 -1.50 26.20
CA GLU A 393 19.95 -0.41 25.62
C GLU A 393 18.71 -0.92 24.88
N ILE A 394 18.79 -2.06 24.19
CA ILE A 394 17.62 -2.72 23.60
C ILE A 394 16.61 -3.05 24.70
N ARG A 395 17.06 -3.67 25.80
CA ARG A 395 16.20 -4.00 26.95
C ARG A 395 15.55 -2.75 27.54
N ARG A 396 16.30 -1.70 27.76
CA ARG A 396 15.78 -0.45 28.29
C ARG A 396 14.64 0.12 27.44
N GLN A 397 14.79 0.12 26.12
CA GLN A 397 13.77 0.64 25.19
C GLN A 397 12.53 -0.27 25.14
N LEU A 398 12.72 -1.59 25.14
CA LEU A 398 11.62 -2.55 25.19
C LEU A 398 10.83 -2.47 26.50
N ASP A 399 11.52 -2.41 27.64
CA ASP A 399 10.88 -2.29 28.96
C ASP A 399 10.08 -0.99 29.07
N GLU A 400 10.61 0.11 28.53
CA GLU A 400 9.87 1.37 28.49
C GLU A 400 8.63 1.30 27.59
N MET A 401 8.72 0.64 26.44
CA MET A 401 7.60 0.39 25.54
C MET A 401 6.51 -0.44 26.23
N LEU A 402 6.87 -1.57 26.83
CA LEU A 402 5.94 -2.44 27.55
C LEU A 402 5.29 -1.71 28.74
N ARG A 403 6.06 -0.92 29.47
CA ARG A 403 5.54 -0.10 30.57
C ARG A 403 4.50 0.91 30.12
N ARG A 404 4.74 1.64 29.00
CA ARG A 404 3.78 2.60 28.44
C ARG A 404 2.47 1.93 28.05
N LYS A 405 2.54 0.68 27.60
CA LYS A 405 1.40 -0.13 27.19
C LYS A 405 0.74 -0.91 28.35
N LYS A 406 1.24 -0.81 29.59
CA LYS A 406 0.81 -1.64 30.74
C LYS A 406 0.89 -3.13 30.43
N MET A 407 1.99 -3.53 29.84
CA MET A 407 2.26 -4.90 29.36
C MET A 407 3.54 -5.46 30.01
N GLN A 408 3.89 -5.08 31.24
CA GLN A 408 5.10 -5.52 31.93
C GLN A 408 5.04 -7.01 32.34
N ASN A 409 3.85 -7.63 32.25
CA ASN A 409 3.65 -9.06 32.34
C ASN A 409 4.14 -9.85 31.13
N ILE A 410 4.43 -9.17 30.00
CA ILE A 410 4.92 -9.79 28.78
C ILE A 410 6.43 -10.01 28.90
N HIS A 411 6.86 -11.24 28.65
CA HIS A 411 8.27 -11.63 28.68
C HIS A 411 8.87 -11.55 27.27
N TYR A 412 10.17 -11.28 27.20
CA TYR A 412 10.91 -11.35 25.94
C TYR A 412 12.33 -11.88 26.13
N GLU A 413 12.87 -12.47 25.07
CA GLU A 413 14.26 -12.92 25.00
C GLU A 413 14.95 -12.28 23.80
N ILE A 414 16.15 -11.72 24.01
CA ILE A 414 17.00 -11.20 22.95
C ILE A 414 17.91 -12.31 22.47
N ILE A 415 17.87 -12.60 21.17
CA ILE A 415 18.62 -13.68 20.55
C ILE A 415 19.55 -13.14 19.47
N HIS A 416 20.84 -13.33 19.65
CA HIS A 416 21.84 -12.92 18.67
C HIS A 416 21.78 -13.86 17.45
N ARG A 417 21.70 -13.30 16.25
CA ARG A 417 21.65 -14.03 15.00
C ARG A 417 22.68 -13.53 14.01
N SER A 418 23.20 -14.44 13.18
CA SER A 418 24.00 -14.08 12.00
C SER A 418 23.12 -13.65 10.81
N ARG A 419 21.86 -14.07 10.80
CA ARG A 419 20.85 -13.69 9.79
C ARG A 419 19.45 -13.80 10.36
N LEU A 420 18.54 -12.91 9.91
CA LEU A 420 17.12 -12.93 10.25
C LEU A 420 16.34 -13.86 9.33
N GLN A 421 15.15 -14.26 9.78
CA GLN A 421 14.27 -15.13 9.02
C GLN A 421 13.68 -14.35 7.85
N ARG A 422 13.74 -14.94 6.66
CA ARG A 422 13.12 -14.39 5.45
C ARG A 422 11.79 -15.06 5.18
N ASN A 423 10.85 -14.29 4.70
CA ASN A 423 9.64 -14.87 4.12
C ASN A 423 10.04 -15.72 2.91
N PRO A 424 9.75 -17.03 2.88
CA PRO A 424 10.22 -17.94 1.85
C PRO A 424 9.68 -17.63 0.45
N LYS A 425 8.59 -16.86 0.37
CA LYS A 425 7.93 -16.50 -0.89
C LYS A 425 8.37 -15.14 -1.42
N SER A 426 8.42 -14.12 -0.57
CA SER A 426 8.77 -12.76 -0.98
C SER A 426 10.26 -12.44 -0.86
N GLY A 427 11.05 -13.28 -0.15
CA GLY A 427 12.44 -13.02 0.18
C GLY A 427 12.66 -11.86 1.18
N LYS A 428 11.61 -11.12 1.54
CA LYS A 428 11.66 -10.01 2.49
C LYS A 428 11.89 -10.51 3.91
N ILE A 429 12.51 -9.68 4.75
CA ILE A 429 12.63 -9.90 6.19
C ILE A 429 11.43 -9.17 6.83
N PRO A 430 10.43 -9.87 7.35
CA PRO A 430 9.33 -9.22 8.07
C PRO A 430 9.82 -8.72 9.42
N LEU A 431 9.33 -7.57 9.87
CA LEU A 431 9.66 -7.04 11.21
C LEU A 431 9.09 -7.94 12.31
N THR A 432 7.91 -8.49 12.06
CA THR A 432 7.19 -9.33 13.02
C THR A 432 6.87 -10.69 12.41
N ILE A 433 6.91 -11.73 13.23
CA ILE A 433 6.46 -13.09 12.88
C ILE A 433 5.57 -13.59 14.01
N ARG A 434 4.36 -14.02 13.67
CA ARG A 434 3.48 -14.77 14.57
C ARG A 434 3.67 -16.26 14.29
N GLN A 435 4.19 -17.00 15.24
CA GLN A 435 4.19 -18.45 15.16
C GLN A 435 2.74 -18.91 15.41
N LYS A 436 2.07 -19.40 14.37
CA LYS A 436 0.78 -20.08 14.56
C LYS A 436 1.06 -21.27 15.48
N GLU A 437 0.36 -21.36 16.59
CA GLU A 437 0.27 -22.63 17.29
C GLU A 437 -0.16 -23.68 16.27
N SER A 438 0.70 -24.69 16.09
CA SER A 438 0.33 -25.89 15.36
C SER A 438 -0.86 -26.49 16.12
N GLY A 439 -2.06 -26.33 15.53
CA GLY A 439 -3.31 -26.71 16.13
C GLY A 439 -3.26 -28.16 16.66
N ARG A 440 -3.66 -28.29 17.90
CA ARG A 440 -4.17 -29.56 18.44
C ARG A 440 -5.58 -29.79 17.92
#